data_7857404b6dc249a42cdd59ae8fe41fb4
#
_entry.id   7857404b6dc249a42cdd59ae8fe41fb4
#
_cell.length_a   1.000
_cell.length_b   1.000
_cell.length_c   1.000
_cell.angle_alpha   90.00
_cell.angle_beta   90.00
_cell.angle_gamma   90.00
#
_symmetry.space_group_name_H-M   'P 1'
#
loop_
_entity.id
_entity.type
_entity.pdbx_description
1 polymer ?
#
loop_
_entity_poly.entity_id
_entity_poly.type
_entity_poly.pdbx_seq_one_letter_code
_entity_poly.pdbx_strand_id
1 'polypeptide(L)'
;MKKYYFIFFSLICNVLHSQSPDCINAEPFCTGTTATFAASTNTQAPVGPDYDCLFTQPNPAFYYLQIDQPGNITITIQSTPLVDIDFICWGPFTDPNTMCDSLTAPYVEDCSYSAASIENCEITNAVTGEFYILLITNFSNTNCNIDFSQTAGNGSTDCCILGDAGDDNLNPGVTKCSSDSSILLENQLNGTPSSGGTWYDSNWNIISNIFNPNVATSGTYSYIVLGSPSAGSTTTCPDDTASLLINVNANPIITFPSLDEMCEDDSPLALNIAIPAGGIYSGNGVNTNTFTPSSSIIGLNNIEYNLTDINGCSASGSQIINVNEKPSVNLGLDIQIPCRDSFSIIPIITGGE
;
A
#
# COMPACT_ATOMS: atom_id res chain seq x y z
N MET A 1 46.55 36.83 -22.77
CA MET A 1 45.16 36.40 -22.45
C MET A 1 44.69 35.42 -23.52
N LYS A 2 44.67 34.12 -23.22
CA LYS A 2 44.15 33.08 -24.13
C LYS A 2 42.64 32.95 -23.87
N LYS A 3 41.82 33.25 -24.89
CA LYS A 3 40.36 33.02 -24.85
C LYS A 3 40.10 31.54 -25.11
N TYR A 4 39.56 30.84 -24.13
CA TYR A 4 39.00 29.50 -24.30
C TYR A 4 37.55 29.65 -24.78
N TYR A 5 37.24 29.16 -25.97
CA TYR A 5 35.87 28.98 -26.48
C TYR A 5 35.37 27.64 -25.96
N PHE A 6 34.40 27.67 -25.06
CA PHE A 6 33.62 26.49 -24.67
C PHE A 6 32.59 26.24 -25.79
N ILE A 7 32.81 25.19 -26.56
CA ILE A 7 31.80 24.68 -27.49
C ILE A 7 30.81 23.86 -26.62
N PHE A 8 29.61 24.40 -26.41
CA PHE A 8 28.49 23.67 -25.85
C PHE A 8 28.01 22.67 -26.90
N PHE A 9 28.36 21.40 -26.73
CA PHE A 9 27.74 20.30 -27.45
C PHE A 9 26.37 20.08 -26.81
N SER A 10 25.32 20.58 -27.44
CA SER A 10 23.94 20.23 -27.12
C SER A 10 23.77 18.74 -27.43
N LEU A 11 23.82 17.93 -26.40
CA LEU A 11 23.43 16.53 -26.51
C LEU A 11 21.90 16.51 -26.70
N ILE A 12 21.45 16.35 -27.94
CA ILE A 12 20.06 16.07 -28.24
C ILE A 12 19.83 14.65 -27.69
N CYS A 13 19.28 14.57 -26.51
CA CYS A 13 18.78 13.32 -25.94
C CYS A 13 17.52 12.93 -26.74
N ASN A 14 17.69 12.06 -27.75
CA ASN A 14 16.55 11.38 -28.33
C ASN A 14 15.97 10.49 -27.23
N VAL A 15 14.83 10.89 -26.70
CA VAL A 15 14.04 10.03 -25.81
C VAL A 15 13.52 8.90 -26.71
N LEU A 16 14.12 7.73 -26.61
CA LEU A 16 13.57 6.52 -27.19
C LEU A 16 12.31 6.22 -26.39
N HIS A 17 11.15 6.51 -26.96
CA HIS A 17 9.87 6.10 -26.40
C HIS A 17 9.86 4.57 -26.37
N SER A 18 9.57 4.01 -25.20
CA SER A 18 9.34 2.57 -25.04
C SER A 18 7.99 2.26 -25.66
N GLN A 19 7.89 1.18 -26.41
CA GLN A 19 6.62 0.71 -26.94
C GLN A 19 5.80 0.10 -25.80
N SER A 20 4.62 0.64 -25.52
CA SER A 20 3.69 0.05 -24.55
C SER A 20 2.84 -1.04 -25.20
N PRO A 21 2.90 -2.30 -24.73
CA PRO A 21 2.14 -3.40 -25.30
C PRO A 21 0.67 -3.43 -24.87
N ASP A 22 0.27 -2.61 -23.91
CA ASP A 22 -1.07 -2.57 -23.33
C ASP A 22 -1.52 -1.13 -23.03
N CYS A 23 -2.84 -0.95 -22.85
CA CYS A 23 -3.44 0.36 -22.65
C CYS A 23 -3.05 1.00 -21.29
N ILE A 24 -2.90 0.20 -20.25
CA ILE A 24 -2.62 0.73 -18.88
C ILE A 24 -1.26 1.44 -18.84
N ASN A 25 -0.32 0.98 -19.66
CA ASN A 25 1.01 1.55 -19.80
C ASN A 25 1.14 2.44 -21.04
N ALA A 26 0.04 2.93 -21.62
CA ALA A 26 0.06 3.76 -22.82
C ALA A 26 0.90 5.02 -22.62
N GLU A 27 1.72 5.36 -23.62
CA GLU A 27 2.56 6.55 -23.61
C GLU A 27 1.77 7.76 -24.13
N PRO A 28 2.03 9.00 -23.65
CA PRO A 28 1.36 10.19 -24.14
C PRO A 28 1.81 10.52 -25.57
N PHE A 29 0.88 10.88 -26.44
CA PHE A 29 1.18 11.45 -27.75
C PHE A 29 0.92 12.96 -27.75
N CYS A 30 1.94 13.71 -28.18
CA CYS A 30 1.96 15.16 -28.19
C CYS A 30 1.86 15.70 -29.62
N THR A 31 0.81 16.44 -29.92
CA THR A 31 0.73 17.21 -31.17
C THR A 31 1.86 18.25 -31.23
N GLY A 32 2.37 18.53 -32.44
CA GLY A 32 3.51 19.41 -32.61
C GLY A 32 4.89 18.74 -32.51
N THR A 33 4.92 17.44 -32.17
CA THR A 33 6.13 16.61 -32.19
C THR A 33 5.96 15.43 -33.14
N THR A 34 7.07 14.84 -33.59
CA THR A 34 7.07 13.53 -34.26
C THR A 34 7.52 12.51 -33.23
N ALA A 35 6.66 11.55 -32.92
CA ALA A 35 7.02 10.39 -32.11
C ALA A 35 7.60 9.29 -33.01
N THR A 36 8.66 8.64 -32.54
CA THR A 36 9.33 7.54 -33.25
C THR A 36 9.58 6.40 -32.29
N PHE A 37 9.19 5.18 -32.64
CA PHE A 37 9.51 3.99 -31.86
C PHE A 37 9.96 2.83 -32.74
N ALA A 38 10.81 1.96 -32.19
CA ALA A 38 11.18 0.70 -32.83
C ALA A 38 10.07 -0.31 -32.60
N ALA A 39 9.37 -0.72 -33.65
CA ALA A 39 8.24 -1.64 -33.53
C ALA A 39 8.69 -3.03 -33.05
N SER A 40 7.96 -3.63 -32.14
CA SER A 40 8.17 -4.99 -31.68
C SER A 40 7.86 -6.00 -32.80
N THR A 41 8.31 -7.23 -32.57
CA THR A 41 7.98 -8.39 -33.43
C THR A 41 7.62 -9.58 -32.54
N ASN A 42 6.73 -10.44 -33.04
CA ASN A 42 6.30 -11.69 -32.39
C ASN A 42 5.58 -11.47 -31.04
N THR A 43 4.91 -10.33 -30.87
CA THR A 43 4.04 -10.04 -29.73
C THR A 43 2.58 -9.92 -30.19
N GLN A 44 1.63 -9.94 -29.26
CA GLN A 44 0.20 -9.82 -29.53
C GLN A 44 -0.41 -8.85 -28.52
N ALA A 45 -1.44 -8.11 -28.93
CA ALA A 45 -2.21 -7.25 -28.05
C ALA A 45 -2.97 -8.07 -26.99
N PRO A 46 -3.29 -7.46 -25.82
CA PRO A 46 -4.09 -8.09 -24.78
C PRO A 46 -5.46 -8.55 -25.27
N VAL A 47 -5.99 -9.63 -24.69
CA VAL A 47 -7.37 -10.06 -24.88
C VAL A 47 -8.27 -9.19 -23.99
N GLY A 48 -9.37 -8.68 -24.56
CA GLY A 48 -10.37 -7.91 -23.80
C GLY A 48 -10.94 -6.73 -24.57
N PRO A 49 -10.11 -5.82 -25.13
CA PRO A 49 -10.59 -4.73 -25.98
C PRO A 49 -11.34 -5.25 -27.22
N ASP A 50 -12.33 -4.47 -27.67
CA ASP A 50 -12.96 -4.67 -28.99
C ASP A 50 -12.11 -3.94 -30.03
N TYR A 51 -11.43 -4.71 -30.87
CA TYR A 51 -10.52 -4.20 -31.89
C TYR A 51 -11.20 -3.88 -33.22
N ASP A 52 -12.52 -3.95 -33.29
CA ASP A 52 -13.39 -3.62 -34.41
C ASP A 52 -12.84 -4.09 -35.78
N CYS A 53 -12.29 -3.16 -36.59
CA CYS A 53 -11.79 -3.48 -37.93
C CYS A 53 -10.50 -4.30 -37.93
N LEU A 54 -9.75 -4.35 -36.82
CA LEU A 54 -8.52 -5.15 -36.77
C LEU A 54 -8.81 -6.62 -36.47
N PHE A 55 -8.71 -7.48 -37.46
CA PHE A 55 -8.89 -8.93 -37.29
C PHE A 55 -7.76 -9.60 -36.49
N THR A 56 -6.56 -9.03 -36.54
CA THR A 56 -5.40 -9.41 -35.72
C THR A 56 -4.64 -8.17 -35.30
N GLN A 57 -4.02 -8.18 -34.09
CA GLN A 57 -3.34 -7.04 -33.51
C GLN A 57 -1.90 -7.42 -33.11
N PRO A 58 -1.05 -7.77 -34.10
CA PRO A 58 0.35 -8.12 -33.80
C PRO A 58 1.17 -6.89 -33.42
N ASN A 59 2.11 -7.10 -32.51
CA ASN A 59 3.15 -6.11 -32.18
C ASN A 59 2.58 -4.74 -31.79
N PRO A 60 1.67 -4.68 -30.77
CA PRO A 60 0.93 -3.49 -30.41
C PRO A 60 1.82 -2.41 -29.78
N ALA A 61 1.44 -1.16 -30.02
CA ALA A 61 1.95 0.01 -29.32
C ALA A 61 0.78 0.94 -28.98
N PHE A 62 0.51 1.12 -27.68
CA PHE A 62 -0.59 1.95 -27.19
C PHE A 62 -0.09 3.35 -26.82
N TYR A 63 -0.85 4.36 -27.24
CA TYR A 63 -0.66 5.75 -26.93
C TYR A 63 -1.97 6.36 -26.44
N TYR A 64 -1.90 7.34 -25.53
CA TYR A 64 -3.08 8.12 -25.17
C TYR A 64 -2.90 9.58 -25.60
N LEU A 65 -4.04 10.24 -25.89
CA LEU A 65 -4.12 11.63 -26.25
C LEU A 65 -5.06 12.32 -25.27
N GLN A 66 -4.61 13.39 -24.63
CA GLN A 66 -5.46 14.29 -23.87
C GLN A 66 -5.65 15.57 -24.69
N ILE A 67 -6.89 15.97 -24.95
CA ILE A 67 -7.17 17.14 -25.78
C ILE A 67 -6.96 18.44 -25.00
N ASP A 68 -6.06 19.29 -25.49
CA ASP A 68 -5.80 20.64 -24.99
C ASP A 68 -6.66 21.67 -25.73
N GLN A 69 -6.51 21.78 -27.06
CA GLN A 69 -7.35 22.67 -27.86
C GLN A 69 -8.37 21.86 -28.65
N PRO A 70 -9.66 22.29 -28.65
CA PRO A 70 -10.69 21.56 -29.36
C PRO A 70 -10.53 21.68 -30.88
N GLY A 71 -10.96 20.64 -31.59
CA GLY A 71 -10.95 20.64 -33.05
C GLY A 71 -10.64 19.29 -33.65
N ASN A 72 -10.38 19.25 -34.95
CA ASN A 72 -10.00 18.03 -35.63
C ASN A 72 -8.51 17.79 -35.50
N ILE A 73 -8.12 16.51 -35.43
CA ILE A 73 -6.72 16.06 -35.37
C ILE A 73 -6.56 14.95 -36.40
N THR A 74 -5.63 15.09 -37.33
CA THR A 74 -5.22 14.03 -38.24
C THR A 74 -3.79 13.61 -37.92
N ILE A 75 -3.60 12.37 -37.54
CA ILE A 75 -2.31 11.77 -37.20
C ILE A 75 -1.88 10.89 -38.39
N THR A 76 -0.77 11.23 -39.02
CA THR A 76 -0.16 10.36 -40.03
C THR A 76 0.84 9.43 -39.35
N ILE A 77 0.71 8.13 -39.61
CA ILE A 77 1.51 7.03 -39.08
C ILE A 77 2.26 6.42 -40.25
N GLN A 78 3.60 6.26 -40.17
CA GLN A 78 4.42 5.73 -41.26
C GLN A 78 5.49 4.80 -40.73
N SER A 79 5.71 3.67 -41.43
CA SER A 79 6.79 2.74 -41.12
C SER A 79 8.04 2.98 -41.94
N THR A 80 9.23 2.72 -41.36
CA THR A 80 10.54 2.81 -42.04
C THR A 80 11.39 1.56 -41.68
N PRO A 81 11.72 0.64 -42.61
CA PRO A 81 11.29 0.62 -44.03
C PRO A 81 9.78 0.52 -44.20
N LEU A 82 9.28 0.87 -45.37
CA LEU A 82 7.85 0.85 -45.66
C LEU A 82 7.31 -0.58 -45.59
N VAL A 83 6.60 -0.91 -44.54
CA VAL A 83 5.96 -2.20 -44.27
C VAL A 83 4.53 -1.97 -43.79
N ASP A 84 3.71 -2.98 -43.89
CA ASP A 84 2.31 -2.94 -43.52
C ASP A 84 2.11 -2.69 -42.02
N ILE A 85 1.33 -1.63 -41.68
CA ILE A 85 0.96 -1.18 -40.35
C ILE A 85 -0.54 -0.89 -40.32
N ASP A 86 -1.17 -1.16 -39.19
CA ASP A 86 -2.59 -0.87 -38.97
C ASP A 86 -2.77 -0.05 -37.68
N PHE A 87 -3.94 0.54 -37.50
CA PHE A 87 -4.28 1.25 -36.26
C PHE A 87 -5.75 1.17 -35.91
N ILE A 88 -6.05 1.45 -34.68
CA ILE A 88 -7.40 1.75 -34.18
C ILE A 88 -7.31 2.84 -33.10
N CYS A 89 -8.27 3.77 -33.15
CA CYS A 89 -8.42 4.84 -32.18
C CYS A 89 -9.78 4.72 -31.48
N TRP A 90 -9.79 4.80 -30.14
CA TRP A 90 -11.01 4.85 -29.33
C TRP A 90 -11.10 6.17 -28.60
N GLY A 91 -12.32 6.66 -28.42
CA GLY A 91 -12.69 7.85 -27.70
C GLY A 91 -14.03 8.41 -28.20
N PRO A 92 -14.46 9.56 -27.66
CA PRO A 92 -13.89 10.29 -26.54
C PRO A 92 -14.18 9.62 -25.19
N PHE A 93 -13.21 9.73 -24.26
CA PHE A 93 -13.36 9.37 -22.86
C PHE A 93 -13.22 10.63 -22.00
N THR A 94 -13.90 10.65 -20.84
CA THR A 94 -13.84 11.79 -19.91
C THR A 94 -13.02 11.49 -18.65
N ASP A 95 -12.72 10.22 -18.39
CA ASP A 95 -11.96 9.76 -17.23
C ASP A 95 -10.79 8.88 -17.65
N PRO A 96 -9.55 9.34 -17.43
CA PRO A 96 -8.36 8.59 -17.81
C PRO A 96 -8.19 7.27 -17.04
N ASN A 97 -8.74 7.17 -15.82
CA ASN A 97 -8.60 5.97 -14.99
C ASN A 97 -9.46 4.79 -15.47
N THR A 98 -10.51 5.06 -16.22
CA THR A 98 -11.46 4.05 -16.71
C THR A 98 -11.43 3.84 -18.23
N MET A 99 -10.66 4.64 -18.97
CA MET A 99 -10.63 4.58 -20.43
C MET A 99 -10.16 3.22 -20.95
N CYS A 100 -9.19 2.59 -20.30
CA CYS A 100 -8.68 1.30 -20.72
C CYS A 100 -9.68 0.14 -20.54
N ASP A 101 -10.61 0.26 -19.61
CA ASP A 101 -11.70 -0.71 -19.38
C ASP A 101 -12.86 -0.50 -20.35
N SER A 102 -12.85 0.58 -21.13
CA SER A 102 -13.96 1.04 -21.98
C SER A 102 -13.63 0.92 -23.48
N LEU A 103 -12.60 0.18 -23.87
CA LEU A 103 -12.20 -0.01 -25.27
C LEU A 103 -13.18 -0.94 -25.99
N THR A 104 -14.35 -0.42 -26.38
CA THR A 104 -15.46 -1.17 -26.98
C THR A 104 -15.92 -0.51 -28.29
N ALA A 105 -16.61 -1.25 -29.16
CA ALA A 105 -17.07 -0.78 -30.47
C ALA A 105 -17.78 0.59 -30.47
N PRO A 106 -18.63 0.96 -29.48
CA PRO A 106 -19.25 2.30 -29.45
C PRO A 106 -18.28 3.47 -29.31
N TYR A 107 -17.06 3.20 -28.85
CA TYR A 107 -16.02 4.22 -28.68
C TYR A 107 -14.98 4.23 -29.80
N VAL A 108 -15.13 3.40 -30.85
CA VAL A 108 -14.21 3.45 -31.98
C VAL A 108 -14.43 4.75 -32.75
N GLU A 109 -13.42 5.62 -32.77
CA GLU A 109 -13.42 6.90 -33.49
C GLU A 109 -12.91 6.69 -34.90
N ASP A 110 -11.83 5.94 -35.07
CA ASP A 110 -11.25 5.63 -36.38
C ASP A 110 -10.45 4.33 -36.37
N CYS A 111 -10.39 3.65 -37.50
CA CYS A 111 -9.75 2.34 -37.60
C CYS A 111 -9.34 2.04 -39.04
N SER A 112 -8.12 1.52 -39.26
CA SER A 112 -7.66 1.01 -40.56
C SER A 112 -6.99 -0.33 -40.44
N TYR A 113 -7.37 -1.24 -41.35
CA TYR A 113 -6.78 -2.58 -41.58
C TYR A 113 -6.46 -2.74 -43.05
N SER A 114 -5.60 -1.86 -43.56
CA SER A 114 -5.22 -1.83 -44.97
C SER A 114 -3.76 -2.23 -45.13
N ALA A 115 -3.40 -2.88 -46.23
CA ALA A 115 -2.02 -3.28 -46.52
C ALA A 115 -1.16 -2.05 -46.91
N ALA A 116 -1.18 -1.01 -46.07
CA ALA A 116 -0.46 0.24 -46.28
C ALA A 116 0.68 0.41 -45.28
N SER A 117 1.70 1.15 -45.71
CA SER A 117 2.84 1.54 -44.87
C SER A 117 2.71 2.98 -44.32
N ILE A 118 1.65 3.65 -44.75
CA ILE A 118 1.26 5.01 -44.30
C ILE A 118 -0.24 4.97 -44.05
N GLU A 119 -0.63 5.31 -42.83
CA GLU A 119 -2.00 5.36 -42.37
C GLU A 119 -2.31 6.74 -41.79
N ASN A 120 -3.60 7.14 -41.80
CA ASN A 120 -4.04 8.38 -41.20
C ASN A 120 -5.18 8.09 -40.21
N CYS A 121 -4.98 8.44 -38.97
CA CYS A 121 -5.99 8.41 -37.92
C CYS A 121 -6.66 9.80 -37.82
N GLU A 122 -7.99 9.83 -37.92
CA GLU A 122 -8.77 11.06 -37.89
C GLU A 122 -9.63 11.12 -36.62
N ILE A 123 -9.37 12.11 -35.78
CA ILE A 123 -10.22 12.45 -34.62
C ILE A 123 -11.01 13.69 -34.99
N THR A 124 -12.35 13.60 -34.92
CA THR A 124 -13.24 14.66 -35.37
C THR A 124 -13.91 15.37 -34.23
N ASN A 125 -13.92 16.72 -34.24
CA ASN A 125 -14.62 17.57 -33.26
C ASN A 125 -14.22 17.28 -31.79
N ALA A 126 -12.98 16.94 -31.54
CA ALA A 126 -12.47 16.71 -30.19
C ALA A 126 -12.68 17.92 -29.30
N VAL A 127 -13.01 17.70 -28.03
CA VAL A 127 -13.29 18.75 -27.04
C VAL A 127 -12.18 18.74 -25.96
N THR A 128 -11.81 19.94 -25.50
CA THR A 128 -10.81 20.08 -24.44
C THR A 128 -11.12 19.20 -23.22
N GLY A 129 -10.14 18.44 -22.75
CA GLY A 129 -10.26 17.53 -21.60
C GLY A 129 -10.72 16.12 -21.96
N GLU A 130 -11.07 15.84 -23.21
CA GLU A 130 -11.34 14.46 -23.66
C GLU A 130 -10.05 13.68 -23.82
N PHE A 131 -10.17 12.35 -23.66
CA PHE A 131 -9.08 11.41 -23.87
C PHE A 131 -9.39 10.46 -25.02
N TYR A 132 -8.33 10.07 -25.74
CA TYR A 132 -8.39 9.06 -26.80
C TYR A 132 -7.27 8.04 -26.61
N ILE A 133 -7.49 6.80 -27.00
CA ILE A 133 -6.48 5.75 -27.03
C ILE A 133 -6.21 5.39 -28.49
N LEU A 134 -4.94 5.47 -28.90
CA LEU A 134 -4.46 5.07 -30.22
C LEU A 134 -3.61 3.80 -30.05
N LEU A 135 -4.03 2.72 -30.70
CA LEU A 135 -3.23 1.52 -30.89
C LEU A 135 -2.65 1.53 -32.31
N ILE A 136 -1.34 1.36 -32.41
CA ILE A 136 -0.65 1.14 -33.67
C ILE A 136 -0.10 -0.28 -33.67
N THR A 137 -0.23 -1.02 -34.80
CA THR A 137 0.29 -2.37 -34.93
C THR A 137 1.28 -2.47 -36.09
N ASN A 138 2.35 -3.26 -35.89
CA ASN A 138 3.26 -3.67 -36.97
C ASN A 138 2.76 -4.97 -37.54
N PHE A 139 1.80 -4.91 -38.51
CA PHE A 139 1.15 -6.08 -39.06
C PHE A 139 2.14 -6.98 -39.79
N SER A 140 3.09 -6.41 -40.52
CA SER A 140 4.10 -7.14 -41.27
C SER A 140 5.01 -8.02 -40.43
N ASN A 141 5.05 -7.81 -39.09
CA ASN A 141 5.93 -8.51 -38.15
C ASN A 141 7.42 -8.44 -38.58
N THR A 142 7.81 -7.33 -39.19
CA THR A 142 9.17 -7.05 -39.68
C THR A 142 9.78 -5.95 -38.88
N ASN A 143 11.09 -6.02 -38.58
CA ASN A 143 11.79 -4.93 -37.88
C ASN A 143 11.67 -3.62 -38.65
N CYS A 144 11.05 -2.63 -38.06
CA CYS A 144 10.88 -1.29 -38.59
C CYS A 144 10.83 -0.26 -37.47
N ASN A 145 11.07 0.99 -37.79
CA ASN A 145 10.66 2.11 -36.96
C ASN A 145 9.29 2.61 -37.45
N ILE A 146 8.44 3.04 -36.52
CA ILE A 146 7.19 3.69 -36.85
C ILE A 146 7.27 5.13 -36.34
N ASP A 147 7.05 6.06 -37.27
CA ASP A 147 6.96 7.49 -37.03
C ASP A 147 5.50 7.91 -37.11
N PHE A 148 5.05 8.74 -36.17
CA PHE A 148 3.71 9.32 -36.25
C PHE A 148 3.68 10.75 -35.72
N SER A 149 2.86 11.59 -36.34
CA SER A 149 2.73 13.01 -35.99
C SER A 149 1.41 13.56 -36.47
N GLN A 150 0.94 14.63 -35.82
CA GLN A 150 -0.19 15.38 -36.38
C GLN A 150 0.23 16.08 -37.67
N THR A 151 -0.49 15.84 -38.75
CA THR A 151 -0.22 16.41 -40.06
C THR A 151 -1.29 17.39 -40.52
N ALA A 152 -2.51 17.32 -39.91
CA ALA A 152 -3.61 18.24 -40.20
C ALA A 152 -4.53 18.41 -39.00
N GLY A 153 -5.46 19.37 -39.13
CA GLY A 153 -6.40 19.71 -38.06
C GLY A 153 -5.95 20.90 -37.22
N ASN A 154 -6.87 21.45 -36.45
CA ASN A 154 -6.66 22.61 -35.58
C ASN A 154 -6.77 22.27 -34.08
N GLY A 155 -7.13 21.03 -33.76
CA GLY A 155 -7.05 20.50 -32.39
C GLY A 155 -5.60 20.27 -31.97
N SER A 156 -5.34 20.23 -30.66
CA SER A 156 -4.05 19.86 -30.11
C SER A 156 -4.19 18.99 -28.88
N THR A 157 -3.15 18.21 -28.57
CA THR A 157 -3.10 17.36 -27.39
C THR A 157 -2.16 17.92 -26.34
N ASP A 158 -2.50 17.70 -25.08
CA ASP A 158 -1.63 17.91 -23.95
C ASP A 158 -0.69 16.71 -23.76
N CYS A 159 0.49 17.00 -23.25
CA CYS A 159 1.58 16.04 -23.08
C CYS A 159 1.79 15.67 -21.62
N CYS A 160 0.71 15.37 -20.92
CA CYS A 160 0.80 14.97 -19.54
C CYS A 160 1.07 13.48 -19.40
N ILE A 161 2.11 13.13 -18.64
CA ILE A 161 2.26 11.80 -18.05
C ILE A 161 1.41 11.82 -16.79
N LEU A 162 0.30 11.09 -16.82
CA LEU A 162 -0.61 11.00 -15.67
C LEU A 162 0.06 10.17 -14.57
N GLY A 163 0.00 10.68 -13.34
CA GLY A 163 0.34 9.87 -12.17
C GLY A 163 -0.85 8.97 -11.81
N ASP A 164 -0.59 7.87 -11.16
CA ASP A 164 -1.60 6.96 -10.60
C ASP A 164 -1.35 6.87 -9.09
N ALA A 165 -2.24 7.43 -8.30
CA ALA A 165 -2.18 7.37 -6.84
C ALA A 165 -2.73 6.05 -6.27
N GLY A 166 -3.25 5.17 -7.12
CA GLY A 166 -4.02 4.00 -6.73
C GLY A 166 -5.46 4.35 -6.38
N ASP A 167 -6.16 3.40 -5.76
CA ASP A 167 -7.57 3.56 -5.40
C ASP A 167 -7.74 3.85 -3.90
N ASP A 168 -8.82 4.54 -3.58
CA ASP A 168 -9.22 4.83 -2.20
C ASP A 168 -9.38 3.56 -1.34
N ASN A 169 -8.94 3.63 -0.09
CA ASN A 169 -9.26 2.66 0.95
C ASN A 169 -9.93 3.36 2.14
N LEU A 170 -11.21 3.68 1.97
CA LEU A 170 -12.05 4.39 2.95
C LEU A 170 -13.02 3.47 3.70
N ASN A 171 -13.34 2.29 3.14
CA ASN A 171 -14.32 1.38 3.72
C ASN A 171 -13.90 -0.09 3.56
N PRO A 172 -13.52 -0.77 4.67
CA PRO A 172 -13.55 -0.29 6.06
C PRO A 172 -12.35 0.58 6.46
N GLY A 173 -11.39 0.84 5.57
CA GLY A 173 -10.12 1.47 5.91
C GLY A 173 -9.19 0.53 6.70
N VAL A 174 -8.19 1.11 7.35
CA VAL A 174 -7.20 0.38 8.15
C VAL A 174 -7.42 0.65 9.63
N THR A 175 -7.51 -0.41 10.44
CA THR A 175 -7.59 -0.29 11.91
C THR A 175 -6.29 -0.77 12.55
N LYS A 176 -5.76 -0.01 13.48
CA LYS A 176 -4.53 -0.29 14.23
C LYS A 176 -4.72 -0.03 15.71
N CYS A 177 -3.95 -0.74 16.53
CA CYS A 177 -3.78 -0.41 17.93
C CYS A 177 -2.57 0.53 18.12
N SER A 178 -2.61 1.38 19.14
CA SER A 178 -1.51 2.31 19.42
C SER A 178 -0.16 1.63 19.68
N SER A 179 -0.14 0.33 20.02
CA SER A 179 1.06 -0.48 20.21
C SER A 179 1.51 -1.24 18.97
N ASP A 180 0.76 -1.19 17.87
CA ASP A 180 1.11 -1.91 16.66
C ASP A 180 2.39 -1.36 16.02
N SER A 181 3.06 -2.21 15.25
CA SER A 181 4.21 -1.79 14.45
C SER A 181 3.81 -0.80 13.36
N SER A 182 4.75 0.06 12.99
CA SER A 182 4.60 0.99 11.87
C SER A 182 4.31 0.25 10.57
N ILE A 183 3.55 0.90 9.70
CA ILE A 183 3.15 0.39 8.38
C ILE A 183 3.59 1.36 7.27
N LEU A 184 3.79 0.82 6.05
CA LEU A 184 3.93 1.62 4.84
C LEU A 184 2.53 1.97 4.32
N LEU A 185 2.29 3.25 4.10
CA LEU A 185 0.97 3.76 3.70
C LEU A 185 0.58 3.32 2.29
N GLU A 186 1.53 3.30 1.34
CA GLU A 186 1.26 2.87 -0.05
C GLU A 186 0.69 1.45 -0.12
N ASN A 187 1.16 0.56 0.76
CA ASN A 187 0.69 -0.83 0.82
C ASN A 187 -0.73 -0.96 1.38
N GLN A 188 -1.33 0.13 1.82
CA GLN A 188 -2.68 0.15 2.39
C GLN A 188 -3.72 0.75 1.42
N LEU A 189 -3.30 1.38 0.34
CA LEU A 189 -4.17 1.79 -0.75
C LEU A 189 -4.63 0.58 -1.55
N ASN A 190 -5.75 0.69 -2.23
CA ASN A 190 -6.16 -0.25 -3.26
C ASN A 190 -5.46 0.09 -4.59
N GLY A 191 -5.54 -0.81 -5.59
CA GLY A 191 -4.87 -0.60 -6.86
C GLY A 191 -3.34 -0.77 -6.79
N THR A 192 -2.64 -0.12 -7.70
CA THR A 192 -1.17 -0.17 -7.83
C THR A 192 -0.58 1.23 -7.90
N PRO A 193 -0.48 1.95 -6.77
CA PRO A 193 -0.03 3.33 -6.78
C PRO A 193 1.38 3.47 -7.36
N SER A 194 1.57 4.50 -8.21
CA SER A 194 2.87 4.90 -8.72
C SER A 194 3.78 5.38 -7.57
N SER A 195 5.06 5.09 -7.66
CA SER A 195 6.04 5.57 -6.69
C SER A 195 6.34 7.07 -6.89
N GLY A 196 6.69 7.76 -5.80
CA GLY A 196 7.16 9.16 -5.87
C GLY A 196 6.11 10.21 -5.56
N GLY A 197 4.87 9.82 -5.24
CA GLY A 197 3.86 10.73 -4.73
C GLY A 197 4.17 11.25 -3.31
N THR A 198 3.34 12.14 -2.84
CA THR A 198 3.48 12.82 -1.54
C THR A 198 2.29 12.49 -0.65
N TRP A 199 2.57 12.10 0.60
CA TRP A 199 1.56 11.83 1.60
C TRP A 199 1.22 13.07 2.42
N TYR A 200 -0.08 13.25 2.72
CA TYR A 200 -0.63 14.33 3.54
C TYR A 200 -1.49 13.77 4.65
N ASP A 201 -1.44 14.43 5.82
CA ASP A 201 -2.38 14.17 6.91
C ASP A 201 -3.72 14.89 6.68
N SER A 202 -4.70 14.70 7.59
CA SER A 202 -6.02 15.34 7.53
C SER A 202 -5.98 16.87 7.62
N ASN A 203 -4.85 17.47 7.97
CA ASN A 203 -4.62 18.91 8.03
C ASN A 203 -3.79 19.41 6.84
N TRP A 204 -3.56 18.57 5.84
CA TRP A 204 -2.74 18.86 4.66
C TRP A 204 -1.26 19.15 4.96
N ASN A 205 -0.72 18.62 6.07
CA ASN A 205 0.71 18.62 6.30
C ASN A 205 1.36 17.44 5.57
N ILE A 206 2.52 17.68 4.96
CA ILE A 206 3.33 16.61 4.36
C ILE A 206 3.83 15.69 5.47
N ILE A 207 3.68 14.40 5.26
CA ILE A 207 4.11 13.37 6.19
C ILE A 207 5.01 12.34 5.49
N SER A 208 5.66 11.50 6.29
CA SER A 208 6.37 10.31 5.79
C SER A 208 5.37 9.26 5.30
N ASN A 209 5.80 8.43 4.37
CA ASN A 209 5.07 7.23 3.94
C ASN A 209 5.04 6.11 5.01
N ILE A 210 5.72 6.31 6.15
CA ILE A 210 5.69 5.38 7.29
C ILE A 210 4.72 5.93 8.34
N PHE A 211 3.65 5.19 8.58
CA PHE A 211 2.67 5.49 9.63
C PHE A 211 3.03 4.75 10.91
N ASN A 212 3.21 5.49 12.01
CA ASN A 212 3.46 4.92 13.34
C ASN A 212 2.24 5.12 14.25
N PRO A 213 1.47 4.05 14.56
CA PRO A 213 0.25 4.16 15.36
C PRO A 213 0.46 4.70 16.79
N ASN A 214 1.69 4.60 17.31
CA ASN A 214 1.99 5.09 18.68
C ASN A 214 1.97 6.62 18.82
N VAL A 215 2.18 7.34 17.71
CA VAL A 215 2.27 8.81 17.71
C VAL A 215 1.31 9.47 16.72
N ALA A 216 0.84 8.76 15.72
CA ALA A 216 -0.08 9.28 14.72
C ALA A 216 -1.53 9.14 15.19
N THR A 217 -2.41 9.97 14.66
CA THR A 217 -3.83 10.02 15.01
C THR A 217 -4.70 9.36 13.96
N SER A 218 -5.90 8.91 14.35
CA SER A 218 -6.93 8.50 13.41
C SER A 218 -7.28 9.64 12.46
N GLY A 219 -7.52 9.32 11.18
CA GLY A 219 -7.89 10.32 10.19
C GLY A 219 -7.83 9.77 8.78
N THR A 220 -8.19 10.62 7.81
CA THR A 220 -7.99 10.35 6.39
C THR A 220 -6.64 10.91 5.97
N TYR A 221 -5.86 10.08 5.32
CA TYR A 221 -4.55 10.41 4.76
C TYR A 221 -4.67 10.39 3.24
N SER A 222 -4.05 11.35 2.56
CA SER A 222 -4.13 11.48 1.11
C SER A 222 -2.76 11.27 0.48
N TYR A 223 -2.72 10.46 -0.56
CA TYR A 223 -1.55 10.26 -1.42
C TYR A 223 -1.78 10.99 -2.73
N ILE A 224 -0.87 11.88 -3.10
CA ILE A 224 -0.96 12.66 -4.34
C ILE A 224 0.23 12.34 -5.21
N VAL A 225 -0.05 11.91 -6.43
CA VAL A 225 0.94 11.71 -7.49
C VAL A 225 0.75 12.82 -8.52
N LEU A 226 1.79 13.64 -8.68
CA LEU A 226 1.73 14.76 -9.62
C LEU A 226 1.80 14.24 -11.05
N GLY A 227 0.92 14.75 -11.89
CA GLY A 227 1.08 14.63 -13.33
C GLY A 227 2.35 15.39 -13.78
N SER A 228 3.10 14.81 -14.69
CA SER A 228 4.34 15.40 -15.20
C SER A 228 4.18 15.80 -16.66
N PRO A 229 4.53 17.04 -17.05
CA PRO A 229 4.59 17.38 -18.48
C PRO A 229 5.70 16.57 -19.16
N SER A 230 5.41 16.00 -20.33
CA SER A 230 6.45 15.39 -21.16
C SER A 230 7.45 16.43 -21.65
N ALA A 231 8.65 15.99 -22.05
CA ALA A 231 9.73 16.89 -22.43
C ALA A 231 9.32 17.88 -23.54
N GLY A 232 9.24 19.16 -23.19
CA GLY A 232 8.90 20.25 -24.11
C GLY A 232 7.52 20.88 -23.92
N SER A 233 6.65 20.31 -23.08
CA SER A 233 5.37 20.92 -22.72
C SER A 233 5.49 21.89 -21.54
N THR A 234 4.69 22.97 -21.55
CA THR A 234 4.59 23.97 -20.47
C THR A 234 3.26 23.85 -19.71
N THR A 235 2.46 22.84 -19.99
CA THR A 235 1.13 22.64 -19.42
C THR A 235 1.19 22.12 -17.98
N THR A 236 0.22 22.52 -17.15
CA THR A 236 -0.01 21.95 -15.82
C THR A 236 -0.78 20.66 -15.98
N CYS A 237 -0.14 19.56 -15.65
CA CYS A 237 -0.77 18.25 -15.69
C CYS A 237 -1.65 18.01 -14.47
N PRO A 238 -2.79 17.31 -14.61
CA PRO A 238 -3.63 16.96 -13.48
C PRO A 238 -2.90 15.99 -12.55
N ASP A 239 -3.09 16.22 -11.25
CA ASP A 239 -2.61 15.31 -10.20
C ASP A 239 -3.65 14.24 -9.95
N ASP A 240 -3.20 13.05 -9.59
CA ASP A 240 -4.08 12.00 -9.09
C ASP A 240 -3.98 11.87 -7.57
N THR A 241 -5.09 11.52 -6.92
CA THR A 241 -5.19 11.50 -5.46
C THR A 241 -5.96 10.28 -5.00
N ALA A 242 -5.35 9.47 -4.12
CA ALA A 242 -6.02 8.40 -3.39
C ALA A 242 -6.07 8.70 -1.89
N SER A 243 -7.16 8.29 -1.25
CA SER A 243 -7.44 8.53 0.16
C SER A 243 -7.44 7.24 0.98
N LEU A 244 -6.81 7.28 2.14
CA LEU A 244 -6.70 6.16 3.07
C LEU A 244 -7.27 6.54 4.43
N LEU A 245 -8.32 5.84 4.89
CA LEU A 245 -8.82 5.99 6.25
C LEU A 245 -8.04 5.10 7.22
N ILE A 246 -7.48 5.69 8.27
CA ILE A 246 -6.83 4.96 9.35
C ILE A 246 -7.51 5.24 10.68
N ASN A 247 -7.90 4.18 11.38
CA ASN A 247 -8.45 4.24 12.73
C ASN A 247 -7.41 3.68 13.71
N VAL A 248 -6.94 4.51 14.65
CA VAL A 248 -6.03 4.09 15.72
C VAL A 248 -6.80 3.99 17.02
N ASN A 249 -6.85 2.79 17.58
CA ASN A 249 -7.46 2.51 18.87
C ASN A 249 -6.38 2.54 19.97
N ALA A 250 -6.67 3.18 21.08
CA ALA A 250 -5.79 3.14 22.23
C ALA A 250 -5.80 1.75 22.87
N ASN A 251 -4.65 1.27 23.31
CA ASN A 251 -4.57 0.06 24.12
C ASN A 251 -5.27 0.25 25.47
N PRO A 252 -5.88 -0.78 26.06
CA PRO A 252 -6.43 -0.69 27.39
C PRO A 252 -5.33 -0.37 28.41
N ILE A 253 -5.68 0.46 29.41
CA ILE A 253 -4.78 0.79 30.52
C ILE A 253 -5.09 -0.16 31.67
N ILE A 254 -4.14 -1.01 32.01
CA ILE A 254 -4.29 -1.99 33.08
C ILE A 254 -3.87 -1.37 34.43
N THR A 255 -4.77 -1.44 35.39
CA THR A 255 -4.46 -1.21 36.81
C THR A 255 -4.55 -2.55 37.52
N PHE A 256 -3.42 -3.10 37.96
CA PHE A 256 -3.34 -4.33 38.74
C PHE A 256 -2.76 -4.01 40.12
N PRO A 257 -3.59 -3.96 41.17
CA PRO A 257 -3.14 -3.67 42.53
C PRO A 257 -2.14 -4.70 43.04
N SER A 258 -1.32 -4.32 44.03
CA SER A 258 -0.42 -5.23 44.72
C SER A 258 -1.17 -6.37 45.40
N LEU A 259 -0.54 -7.52 45.44
CA LEU A 259 -1.02 -8.71 46.13
C LEU A 259 -0.29 -8.81 47.49
N ASP A 260 -1.03 -9.20 48.53
CA ASP A 260 -0.45 -9.47 49.83
C ASP A 260 0.27 -10.82 49.76
N GLU A 261 1.28 -11.02 50.66
CA GLU A 261 1.94 -12.30 50.82
C GLU A 261 0.99 -13.39 51.37
N MET A 262 1.25 -14.63 51.10
CA MET A 262 0.46 -15.77 51.51
C MET A 262 1.35 -16.88 52.10
N CYS A 263 0.79 -17.73 52.94
CA CYS A 263 1.42 -18.99 53.34
C CYS A 263 1.04 -20.12 52.37
N GLU A 264 1.90 -21.13 52.25
CA GLU A 264 1.68 -22.30 51.38
C GLU A 264 0.32 -23.00 51.63
N ASP A 265 -0.14 -22.98 52.89
CA ASP A 265 -1.41 -23.64 53.29
C ASP A 265 -2.62 -22.69 53.38
N ASP A 266 -2.47 -21.46 52.91
CA ASP A 266 -3.57 -20.50 52.83
C ASP A 266 -4.63 -20.95 51.81
N SER A 267 -5.87 -20.50 52.05
CA SER A 267 -6.97 -20.73 51.12
C SER A 267 -6.73 -20.05 49.77
N PRO A 268 -7.18 -20.66 48.65
CA PRO A 268 -7.02 -20.04 47.33
C PRO A 268 -7.58 -18.61 47.25
N LEU A 269 -6.85 -17.73 46.59
CA LEU A 269 -7.17 -16.32 46.39
C LEU A 269 -7.87 -16.14 45.03
N ALA A 270 -9.06 -15.52 45.05
CA ALA A 270 -9.75 -15.14 43.82
C ALA A 270 -9.08 -13.90 43.18
N LEU A 271 -8.62 -14.05 41.93
CA LEU A 271 -8.02 -12.99 41.14
C LEU A 271 -9.10 -12.26 40.33
N ASN A 272 -9.69 -11.21 40.90
CA ASN A 272 -10.73 -10.38 40.25
C ASN A 272 -10.52 -8.88 40.48
N ILE A 273 -9.27 -8.48 40.68
CA ILE A 273 -8.88 -7.16 41.16
C ILE A 273 -8.28 -6.25 40.08
N ALA A 274 -7.86 -6.82 38.94
CA ALA A 274 -7.35 -6.01 37.86
C ALA A 274 -8.47 -5.28 37.11
N ILE A 275 -8.20 -4.05 36.70
CA ILE A 275 -9.13 -3.16 36.02
C ILE A 275 -8.50 -2.72 34.69
N PRO A 276 -9.27 -2.76 33.57
CA PRO A 276 -10.64 -3.23 33.40
C PRO A 276 -10.78 -4.74 33.59
N ALA A 277 -11.96 -5.20 33.98
CA ALA A 277 -12.25 -6.62 34.12
C ALA A 277 -12.42 -7.31 32.74
N GLY A 278 -12.34 -8.66 32.71
CA GLY A 278 -12.57 -9.45 31.50
C GLY A 278 -11.31 -10.05 30.86
N GLY A 279 -10.14 -9.76 31.40
CA GLY A 279 -8.88 -10.37 31.01
C GLY A 279 -8.63 -11.72 31.67
N ILE A 280 -7.49 -12.30 31.35
CA ILE A 280 -7.08 -13.65 31.78
C ILE A 280 -5.86 -13.53 32.67
N TYR A 281 -5.91 -14.15 33.83
CA TYR A 281 -4.77 -14.27 34.73
C TYR A 281 -3.96 -15.52 34.42
N SER A 282 -2.64 -15.43 34.52
CA SER A 282 -1.67 -16.52 34.33
C SER A 282 -0.51 -16.42 35.29
N GLY A 283 0.18 -17.53 35.53
CA GLY A 283 1.32 -17.63 36.43
C GLY A 283 1.34 -18.97 37.17
N ASN A 284 2.41 -19.23 37.92
CA ASN A 284 2.50 -20.43 38.76
C ASN A 284 1.43 -20.41 39.85
N GLY A 285 0.71 -21.50 40.02
CA GLY A 285 -0.40 -21.60 40.99
C GLY A 285 -1.69 -20.93 40.52
N VAL A 286 -1.75 -20.33 39.35
CA VAL A 286 -2.97 -19.71 38.79
C VAL A 286 -3.72 -20.70 37.94
N ASN A 287 -5.00 -20.88 38.26
CA ASN A 287 -5.93 -21.64 37.45
C ASN A 287 -7.29 -20.92 37.43
N THR A 288 -7.77 -20.58 36.24
CA THR A 288 -9.08 -19.94 35.99
C THR A 288 -9.36 -18.79 36.98
N ASN A 289 -8.58 -17.74 36.98
CA ASN A 289 -8.73 -16.57 37.88
C ASN A 289 -8.64 -16.87 39.36
N THR A 290 -7.99 -17.95 39.75
CA THR A 290 -7.76 -18.34 41.17
C THR A 290 -6.28 -18.66 41.32
N PHE A 291 -5.64 -18.04 42.30
CA PHE A 291 -4.28 -18.39 42.74
C PHE A 291 -4.37 -19.36 43.91
N THR A 292 -3.67 -20.51 43.83
CA THR A 292 -3.62 -21.54 44.88
C THR A 292 -2.16 -21.64 45.37
N PRO A 293 -1.88 -21.20 46.60
CA PRO A 293 -0.49 -21.16 47.13
C PRO A 293 0.15 -22.56 47.15
N SER A 294 -0.56 -23.59 47.53
CA SER A 294 -0.05 -24.99 47.61
C SER A 294 0.36 -25.58 46.24
N SER A 295 -0.05 -24.97 45.14
CA SER A 295 0.34 -25.37 43.77
C SER A 295 1.31 -24.39 43.13
N SER A 296 1.78 -23.36 43.86
CA SER A 296 2.78 -22.38 43.43
C SER A 296 4.20 -22.81 43.84
N ILE A 297 5.15 -21.89 43.60
CA ILE A 297 6.52 -22.02 44.09
C ILE A 297 6.64 -21.26 45.41
N ILE A 298 7.33 -21.84 46.42
CA ILE A 298 7.71 -21.10 47.62
C ILE A 298 8.61 -19.95 47.23
N GLY A 299 8.30 -18.75 47.73
CA GLY A 299 8.92 -17.49 47.36
C GLY A 299 8.11 -16.67 46.34
N LEU A 300 8.81 -15.93 45.47
CA LEU A 300 8.20 -14.97 44.57
C LEU A 300 7.55 -15.62 43.36
N ASN A 301 6.24 -15.40 43.16
CA ASN A 301 5.48 -15.85 42.02
C ASN A 301 5.00 -14.62 41.23
N ASN A 302 5.27 -14.59 39.92
CA ASN A 302 4.76 -13.56 39.01
C ASN A 302 3.35 -13.95 38.54
N ILE A 303 2.38 -13.08 38.79
CA ILE A 303 1.01 -13.18 38.27
C ILE A 303 0.85 -12.15 37.17
N GLU A 304 0.49 -12.59 35.98
CA GLU A 304 0.27 -11.73 34.82
C GLU A 304 -1.24 -11.67 34.53
N TYR A 305 -1.71 -10.48 34.16
CA TYR A 305 -3.06 -10.23 33.69
C TYR A 305 -3.01 -9.68 32.28
N ASN A 306 -3.67 -10.35 31.34
CA ASN A 306 -3.74 -10.00 29.93
C ASN A 306 -5.19 -9.67 29.56
N LEU A 307 -5.40 -8.48 28.98
CA LEU A 307 -6.71 -8.03 28.49
C LEU A 307 -6.64 -7.66 27.03
N THR A 308 -7.61 -8.14 26.25
CA THR A 308 -7.87 -7.68 24.89
C THR A 308 -9.26 -7.01 24.87
N ASP A 309 -9.33 -5.77 24.39
CA ASP A 309 -10.57 -5.02 24.32
C ASP A 309 -11.45 -5.42 23.13
N ILE A 310 -12.61 -4.75 22.98
CA ILE A 310 -13.57 -5.02 21.90
C ILE A 310 -13.02 -4.63 20.52
N ASN A 311 -12.00 -3.77 20.45
CA ASN A 311 -11.33 -3.34 19.22
C ASN A 311 -10.18 -4.29 18.83
N GLY A 312 -9.88 -5.30 19.65
CA GLY A 312 -8.77 -6.22 19.46
C GLY A 312 -7.43 -5.73 20.01
N CYS A 313 -7.40 -4.59 20.71
CA CYS A 313 -6.18 -4.05 21.28
C CYS A 313 -5.90 -4.68 22.66
N SER A 314 -4.64 -5.07 22.87
CA SER A 314 -4.24 -5.83 24.05
C SER A 314 -3.27 -5.05 24.92
N ALA A 315 -3.37 -5.28 26.25
CA ALA A 315 -2.39 -4.83 27.22
C ALA A 315 -2.19 -5.88 28.30
N SER A 316 -1.04 -5.85 28.97
CA SER A 316 -0.73 -6.72 30.11
C SER A 316 -0.28 -5.91 31.32
N GLY A 317 -0.50 -6.45 32.49
CA GLY A 317 0.02 -5.98 33.77
C GLY A 317 0.45 -7.16 34.63
N SER A 318 1.43 -6.99 35.50
CA SER A 318 1.90 -8.07 36.37
C SER A 318 2.07 -7.59 37.80
N GLN A 319 1.88 -8.52 38.74
CA GLN A 319 2.16 -8.36 40.15
C GLN A 319 2.87 -9.59 40.69
N ILE A 320 3.65 -9.36 41.75
CA ILE A 320 4.37 -10.43 42.42
C ILE A 320 3.64 -10.76 43.73
N ILE A 321 3.43 -12.07 43.97
CA ILE A 321 2.97 -12.59 45.26
C ILE A 321 4.07 -13.45 45.85
N ASN A 322 4.40 -13.21 47.13
CA ASN A 322 5.34 -14.03 47.89
C ASN A 322 4.58 -15.13 48.61
N VAL A 323 5.01 -16.39 48.47
CA VAL A 323 4.46 -17.55 49.21
C VAL A 323 5.49 -18.03 50.19
N ASN A 324 5.15 -17.91 51.46
CA ASN A 324 5.98 -18.32 52.58
C ASN A 324 5.76 -19.82 52.89
N GLU A 325 6.84 -20.51 53.19
CA GLU A 325 6.77 -21.92 53.60
C GLU A 325 5.98 -22.08 54.90
N LYS A 326 5.17 -23.10 54.96
CA LYS A 326 4.45 -23.48 56.19
C LYS A 326 5.44 -23.84 57.30
N PRO A 327 5.34 -23.20 58.50
CA PRO A 327 6.21 -23.58 59.63
C PRO A 327 6.00 -25.01 60.03
N SER A 328 7.07 -25.72 60.17
CA SER A 328 7.05 -27.10 60.72
C SER A 328 7.82 -27.17 62.05
N VAL A 329 7.29 -27.91 63.00
CA VAL A 329 7.92 -28.11 64.32
C VAL A 329 8.29 -29.57 64.45
N ASN A 330 9.53 -29.85 64.66
CA ASN A 330 10.02 -31.21 64.98
C ASN A 330 10.47 -31.24 66.48
N LEU A 331 9.74 -32.02 67.25
CA LEU A 331 10.05 -32.19 68.71
C LEU A 331 11.07 -33.31 68.96
N GLY A 332 11.58 -33.93 67.90
CA GLY A 332 12.48 -35.06 68.02
C GLY A 332 11.81 -36.39 68.34
N LEU A 333 12.58 -37.37 68.72
CA LEU A 333 12.07 -38.72 69.06
C LEU A 333 11.41 -38.69 70.48
N ASP A 334 10.39 -39.53 70.67
CA ASP A 334 9.80 -39.75 71.98
C ASP A 334 10.87 -40.26 72.94
N ILE A 335 10.96 -39.55 74.06
CA ILE A 335 11.95 -39.87 75.14
C ILE A 335 11.19 -40.39 76.34
N GLN A 336 11.56 -41.56 76.81
CA GLN A 336 11.07 -42.08 78.11
C GLN A 336 11.95 -41.50 79.23
N ILE A 337 11.26 -40.75 80.14
CA ILE A 337 11.94 -40.11 81.26
C ILE A 337 11.67 -40.95 82.56
N PRO A 338 12.71 -41.38 83.28
CA PRO A 338 12.53 -42.05 84.59
C PRO A 338 11.83 -41.11 85.56
N CYS A 339 11.04 -41.68 86.50
CA CYS A 339 10.40 -40.91 87.55
C CYS A 339 11.46 -40.10 88.36
N ARG A 340 11.33 -38.78 88.41
CA ARG A 340 12.15 -37.78 89.11
C ARG A 340 13.20 -37.01 88.30
N ASP A 341 13.32 -37.27 86.99
CA ASP A 341 14.22 -36.46 86.13
C ASP A 341 13.48 -35.30 85.48
N SER A 342 14.16 -34.19 85.26
CA SER A 342 13.68 -33.03 84.50
C SER A 342 14.23 -33.10 83.09
N PHE A 343 13.40 -32.84 82.11
CA PHE A 343 13.81 -32.83 80.71
C PHE A 343 13.40 -31.50 80.04
N SER A 344 14.24 -30.97 79.21
CA SER A 344 13.95 -29.77 78.39
C SER A 344 13.84 -30.17 76.94
N ILE A 345 12.72 -29.84 76.31
CA ILE A 345 12.51 -30.01 74.89
C ILE A 345 12.90 -28.72 74.22
N ILE A 346 13.83 -28.82 73.25
CA ILE A 346 14.17 -27.72 72.37
C ILE A 346 13.59 -28.03 71.01
N PRO A 347 12.50 -27.41 70.62
CA PRO A 347 11.91 -27.65 69.32
C PRO A 347 12.81 -27.11 68.23
N ILE A 348 12.92 -27.79 67.11
CA ILE A 348 13.49 -27.24 65.86
C ILE A 348 12.29 -26.77 65.05
N ILE A 349 12.26 -25.46 64.83
CA ILE A 349 11.24 -24.81 63.98
C ILE A 349 11.93 -24.48 62.65
N THR A 350 11.34 -24.95 61.55
CA THR A 350 11.76 -24.64 60.20
C THR A 350 10.60 -24.02 59.39
N GLY A 351 10.88 -23.05 58.58
CA GLY A 351 9.87 -22.29 57.81
C GLY A 351 9.19 -21.23 58.65
N GLY A 352 8.50 -20.32 57.98
CA GLY A 352 7.75 -19.21 58.57
C GLY A 352 8.66 -18.06 58.98
N GLU A 353 8.58 -16.97 58.29
CA GLU A 353 9.04 -15.62 58.70
C GLU A 353 7.82 -14.81 59.15
#